data_8762eac0ea65309f2126f2c542563ed7
#
_entry.id   8762eac0ea65309f2126f2c542563ed7
#
_cell.length_a   1.000
_cell.length_b   1.000
_cell.length_c   1.000
_cell.angle_alpha   90.00
_cell.angle_beta   90.00
_cell.angle_gamma   90.00
#
_symmetry.space_group_name_H-M   'P 1'
#
loop_
_entity.id
_entity.type
_entity.pdbx_description
1 polymer ?
#
loop_
_entity_poly.entity_id
_entity_poly.type
_entity_poly.pdbx_seq_one_letter_code
_entity_poly.pdbx_strand_id
1 'polypeptide(L)'
;MTKKVVPKILMVEDDMIIAADISMQLTKFGYEVIGICTRGEDALKTIENNRPDLILMDIVLTGKMNGIEAAQVILENFQIPLIFLTSNSDDATFQQAITAKPYAFISKPFQKSNLERTIKLTLRRIAVEQESPSINEVTDHVSAMNDRLFIRHKGQMVKVLLSEILYVEADRNYCKVNTEKQAYLLSVPLLNIESQLPPDKFIRVHRSYVVNLQKIDAVSEYHEFLTIQSNRVPIARRTKEEVIKRLKMI
;
A
#
# COMPACT_ATOMS: atom_id res chain seq x y z
N MET A 1 16.31 25.72 -19.46
CA MET A 1 15.04 25.00 -19.61
C MET A 1 15.32 23.51 -19.38
N THR A 2 15.05 22.99 -18.21
CA THR A 2 15.19 21.57 -17.90
C THR A 2 14.16 20.77 -18.71
N LYS A 3 14.62 19.92 -19.60
CA LYS A 3 13.80 19.02 -20.40
C LYS A 3 12.99 18.15 -19.43
N LYS A 4 11.68 18.33 -19.37
CA LYS A 4 10.79 17.52 -18.51
C LYS A 4 10.88 16.08 -19.01
N VAL A 5 11.57 15.21 -18.29
CA VAL A 5 11.67 13.80 -18.60
C VAL A 5 10.27 13.21 -18.40
N VAL A 6 9.72 12.60 -19.44
CA VAL A 6 8.43 11.90 -19.39
C VAL A 6 8.67 10.54 -18.78
N PRO A 7 8.02 10.18 -17.65
CA PRO A 7 8.22 8.87 -17.05
C PRO A 7 7.72 7.73 -17.95
N LYS A 8 8.52 6.68 -18.06
CA LYS A 8 8.27 5.48 -18.84
C LYS A 8 7.59 4.41 -18.00
N ILE A 9 6.45 3.93 -18.45
CA ILE A 9 5.67 2.90 -17.74
C ILE A 9 5.53 1.66 -18.61
N LEU A 10 5.86 0.50 -18.04
CA LEU A 10 5.57 -0.80 -18.63
C LEU A 10 4.25 -1.33 -18.04
N MET A 11 3.36 -1.80 -18.90
CA MET A 11 2.10 -2.43 -18.54
C MET A 11 2.21 -3.95 -18.69
N VAL A 12 1.84 -4.69 -17.63
CA VAL A 12 1.81 -6.17 -17.65
C VAL A 12 0.42 -6.62 -17.20
N GLU A 13 -0.37 -7.08 -18.16
CA GLU A 13 -1.79 -7.42 -18.00
C GLU A 13 -2.17 -8.39 -19.12
N ASP A 14 -2.74 -9.55 -18.79
CA ASP A 14 -3.13 -10.55 -19.79
C ASP A 14 -4.47 -10.24 -20.48
N ASP A 15 -5.34 -9.47 -19.85
CA ASP A 15 -6.55 -8.92 -20.49
C ASP A 15 -6.18 -7.69 -21.34
N MET A 16 -6.11 -7.88 -22.66
CA MET A 16 -5.77 -6.82 -23.62
C MET A 16 -6.75 -5.65 -23.64
N ILE A 17 -8.03 -5.86 -23.24
CA ILE A 17 -9.02 -4.78 -23.19
C ILE A 17 -8.69 -3.87 -22.00
N ILE A 18 -8.41 -4.46 -20.84
CA ILE A 18 -7.99 -3.74 -19.65
C ILE A 18 -6.65 -3.03 -19.89
N ALA A 19 -5.68 -3.74 -20.46
CA ALA A 19 -4.36 -3.20 -20.78
C ALA A 19 -4.45 -1.99 -21.72
N ALA A 20 -5.26 -2.07 -22.77
CA ALA A 20 -5.46 -0.97 -23.71
C ALA A 20 -6.13 0.25 -23.08
N ASP A 21 -7.16 0.05 -22.23
CA ASP A 21 -7.83 1.15 -21.52
C ASP A 21 -6.86 1.86 -20.57
N ILE A 22 -6.10 1.09 -19.78
CA ILE A 22 -5.08 1.65 -18.88
C ILE A 22 -4.02 2.41 -19.68
N SER A 23 -3.48 1.82 -20.74
CA SER A 23 -2.46 2.43 -21.58
C SER A 23 -2.93 3.78 -22.18
N MET A 24 -4.18 3.84 -22.65
CA MET A 24 -4.77 5.09 -23.13
C MET A 24 -4.89 6.15 -22.01
N GLN A 25 -5.25 5.73 -20.80
CA GLN A 25 -5.32 6.63 -19.65
C GLN A 25 -3.93 7.15 -19.26
N LEU A 26 -2.91 6.28 -19.21
CA LEU A 26 -1.53 6.66 -18.91
C LEU A 26 -0.99 7.70 -19.88
N THR A 27 -1.25 7.52 -21.18
CA THR A 27 -0.88 8.49 -22.23
C THR A 27 -1.58 9.83 -22.01
N LYS A 28 -2.88 9.83 -21.64
CA LYS A 28 -3.63 11.07 -21.31
C LYS A 28 -3.09 11.77 -20.06
N PHE A 29 -2.51 11.03 -19.11
CA PHE A 29 -1.87 11.60 -17.92
C PHE A 29 -0.46 12.13 -18.21
N GLY A 30 0.04 11.96 -19.43
CA GLY A 30 1.34 12.44 -19.87
C GLY A 30 2.50 11.49 -19.60
N TYR A 31 2.23 10.20 -19.45
CA TYR A 31 3.24 9.14 -19.32
C TYR A 31 3.51 8.46 -20.66
N GLU A 32 4.74 7.95 -20.84
CA GLU A 32 5.13 7.13 -21.98
C GLU A 32 4.90 5.64 -21.64
N VAL A 33 4.00 4.97 -22.38
CA VAL A 33 3.82 3.52 -22.25
C VAL A 33 4.78 2.86 -23.21
N ILE A 34 5.84 2.23 -22.67
CA ILE A 34 6.92 1.62 -23.46
C ILE A 34 6.61 0.22 -23.98
N GLY A 35 5.54 -0.39 -23.48
CA GLY A 35 5.06 -1.70 -23.92
C GLY A 35 3.87 -2.19 -23.11
N ILE A 36 3.16 -3.15 -23.69
CA ILE A 36 2.11 -3.94 -23.04
C ILE A 36 2.56 -5.40 -23.17
N CYS A 37 2.74 -6.06 -22.02
CA CYS A 37 3.10 -7.49 -21.96
C CYS A 37 1.93 -8.27 -21.39
N THR A 38 1.59 -9.39 -22.01
CA THR A 38 0.51 -10.27 -21.52
C THR A 38 1.02 -11.38 -20.58
N ARG A 39 2.33 -11.50 -20.41
CA ARG A 39 3.00 -12.53 -19.60
C ARG A 39 4.15 -11.93 -18.81
N GLY A 40 4.43 -12.51 -17.65
CA GLY A 40 5.57 -12.11 -16.82
C GLY A 40 6.92 -12.27 -17.53
N GLU A 41 7.09 -13.34 -18.29
CA GLU A 41 8.33 -13.64 -19.03
C GLU A 41 8.64 -12.60 -20.13
N ASP A 42 7.61 -12.05 -20.75
CA ASP A 42 7.76 -11.04 -21.79
C ASP A 42 8.08 -9.68 -21.20
N ALA A 43 7.60 -9.42 -19.98
CA ALA A 43 7.97 -8.23 -19.22
C ALA A 43 9.47 -8.20 -18.92
N LEU A 44 10.07 -9.33 -18.52
CA LEU A 44 11.51 -9.44 -18.25
C LEU A 44 12.34 -9.10 -19.49
N LYS A 45 11.99 -9.66 -20.65
CA LYS A 45 12.66 -9.35 -21.93
C LYS A 45 12.52 -7.88 -22.33
N THR A 46 11.35 -7.30 -22.09
CA THR A 46 11.12 -5.89 -22.42
C THR A 46 11.96 -4.97 -21.55
N ILE A 47 12.10 -5.28 -20.28
CA ILE A 47 12.90 -4.52 -19.30
C ILE A 47 14.38 -4.51 -19.69
N GLU A 48 14.93 -5.64 -20.15
CA GLU A 48 16.32 -5.75 -20.61
C GLU A 48 16.62 -4.81 -21.79
N ASN A 49 15.66 -4.63 -22.70
CA ASN A 49 15.83 -3.81 -23.90
C ASN A 49 15.45 -2.33 -23.67
N ASN A 50 14.47 -2.06 -22.84
CA ASN A 50 13.98 -0.71 -22.58
C ASN A 50 13.51 -0.62 -21.13
N ARG A 51 14.37 -0.09 -20.25
CA ARG A 51 14.11 0.03 -18.81
C ARG A 51 12.99 1.04 -18.53
N PRO A 52 11.88 0.63 -17.86
CA PRO A 52 10.83 1.54 -17.39
C PRO A 52 11.22 2.23 -16.09
N ASP A 53 10.56 3.36 -15.79
CA ASP A 53 10.65 4.03 -14.51
C ASP A 53 9.66 3.44 -13.50
N LEU A 54 8.59 2.79 -13.99
CA LEU A 54 7.54 2.17 -13.19
C LEU A 54 6.89 1.03 -13.97
N ILE A 55 6.49 -0.03 -13.26
CA ILE A 55 5.72 -1.14 -13.81
C ILE A 55 4.33 -1.17 -13.18
N LEU A 56 3.29 -1.30 -14.00
CA LEU A 56 1.96 -1.71 -13.56
C LEU A 56 1.81 -3.20 -13.87
N MET A 57 1.60 -4.02 -12.85
CA MET A 57 1.61 -5.48 -12.94
C MET A 57 0.32 -6.08 -12.42
N ASP A 58 -0.40 -6.84 -13.23
CA ASP A 58 -1.47 -7.67 -12.67
C ASP A 58 -0.88 -8.80 -11.82
N ILE A 59 -1.54 -9.09 -10.72
CA ILE A 59 -1.17 -10.21 -9.84
C ILE A 59 -1.46 -11.55 -10.52
N VAL A 60 -2.59 -11.66 -11.21
CA VAL A 60 -3.04 -12.89 -11.87
C VAL A 60 -2.69 -12.78 -13.36
N LEU A 61 -1.57 -13.37 -13.75
CA LEU A 61 -1.16 -13.45 -15.15
C LEU A 61 -1.23 -14.89 -15.66
N THR A 62 -1.57 -15.04 -16.93
CA THR A 62 -1.44 -16.30 -17.67
C THR A 62 0.00 -16.49 -18.15
N GLY A 63 0.56 -17.69 -18.00
CA GLY A 63 1.94 -17.98 -18.45
C GLY A 63 2.66 -18.96 -17.54
N LYS A 64 3.99 -18.96 -17.63
CA LYS A 64 4.86 -19.79 -16.77
C LYS A 64 5.09 -19.15 -15.39
N MET A 65 4.91 -17.83 -15.32
CA MET A 65 5.09 -17.03 -14.11
C MET A 65 3.83 -16.21 -13.87
N ASN A 66 3.31 -16.20 -12.63
CA ASN A 66 2.28 -15.26 -12.23
C ASN A 66 2.90 -13.87 -11.97
N GLY A 67 2.04 -12.85 -11.74
CA GLY A 67 2.54 -11.49 -11.56
C GLY A 67 3.41 -11.30 -10.31
N ILE A 68 3.19 -12.10 -9.25
CA ILE A 68 4.00 -12.03 -8.02
C ILE A 68 5.40 -12.58 -8.27
N GLU A 69 5.50 -13.73 -8.92
CA GLU A 69 6.77 -14.36 -9.27
C GLU A 69 7.60 -13.46 -10.22
N ALA A 70 6.93 -12.89 -11.23
CA ALA A 70 7.56 -11.93 -12.12
C ALA A 70 8.06 -10.68 -11.38
N ALA A 71 7.24 -10.13 -10.46
CA ALA A 71 7.59 -8.99 -9.66
C ALA A 71 8.81 -9.25 -8.76
N GLN A 72 8.89 -10.43 -8.13
CA GLN A 72 10.05 -10.82 -7.31
C GLN A 72 11.35 -10.81 -8.13
N VAL A 73 11.34 -11.46 -9.31
CA VAL A 73 12.49 -11.47 -10.22
C VAL A 73 12.88 -10.06 -10.67
N ILE A 74 11.88 -9.20 -10.98
CA ILE A 74 12.12 -7.82 -11.42
C ILE A 74 12.76 -7.00 -10.30
N LEU A 75 12.24 -7.12 -9.07
CA LEU A 75 12.77 -6.37 -7.93
C LEU A 75 14.16 -6.82 -7.53
N GLU A 76 14.43 -8.12 -7.54
CA GLU A 76 15.76 -8.68 -7.20
C GLU A 76 16.84 -8.31 -8.22
N ASN A 77 16.54 -8.41 -9.53
CA ASN A 77 17.55 -8.25 -10.56
C ASN A 77 17.63 -6.85 -11.15
N PHE A 78 16.51 -6.14 -11.22
CA PHE A 78 16.42 -4.85 -11.90
C PHE A 78 16.12 -3.67 -10.97
N GLN A 79 15.59 -3.94 -9.75
CA GLN A 79 15.23 -2.90 -8.78
C GLN A 79 14.32 -1.82 -9.38
N ILE A 80 13.37 -2.23 -10.24
CA ILE A 80 12.40 -1.33 -10.85
C ILE A 80 11.16 -1.29 -9.97
N PRO A 81 10.71 -0.10 -9.59
CA PRO A 81 9.49 0.04 -8.78
C PRO A 81 8.26 -0.45 -9.52
N LEU A 82 7.35 -1.09 -8.78
CA LEU A 82 6.11 -1.61 -9.35
C LEU A 82 4.89 -1.31 -8.48
N ILE A 83 3.74 -1.24 -9.14
CA ILE A 83 2.40 -1.16 -8.54
C ILE A 83 1.64 -2.40 -9.00
N PHE A 84 1.05 -3.14 -8.06
CA PHE A 84 0.16 -4.23 -8.41
C PHE A 84 -1.24 -3.74 -8.76
N LEU A 85 -1.79 -4.32 -9.81
CA LEU A 85 -3.22 -4.27 -10.13
C LEU A 85 -3.83 -5.57 -9.60
N THR A 86 -4.94 -5.50 -8.86
CA THR A 86 -5.53 -6.68 -8.21
C THR A 86 -7.05 -6.70 -8.37
N SER A 87 -7.60 -7.81 -8.84
CA SER A 87 -9.02 -8.14 -8.74
C SER A 87 -9.21 -8.87 -7.43
N ASN A 88 -9.69 -8.22 -6.38
CA ASN A 88 -10.13 -8.75 -5.09
C ASN A 88 -9.72 -10.22 -4.79
N SER A 89 -8.43 -10.51 -4.94
CA SER A 89 -7.83 -11.82 -4.73
C SER A 89 -7.91 -12.18 -3.24
N ASP A 90 -7.97 -13.45 -2.94
CA ASP A 90 -8.02 -13.97 -1.59
C ASP A 90 -6.88 -13.43 -0.70
N ASP A 91 -7.07 -13.50 0.63
CA ASP A 91 -6.09 -13.05 1.61
C ASP A 91 -4.69 -13.69 1.39
N ALA A 92 -4.61 -14.93 0.89
CA ALA A 92 -3.36 -15.67 0.69
C ALA A 92 -2.53 -15.06 -0.46
N THR A 93 -3.14 -14.81 -1.61
CA THR A 93 -2.50 -14.17 -2.78
C THR A 93 -2.02 -12.76 -2.43
N PHE A 94 -2.83 -12.02 -1.67
CA PHE A 94 -2.44 -10.68 -1.23
C PHE A 94 -1.25 -10.71 -0.28
N GLN A 95 -1.20 -11.65 0.68
CA GLN A 95 -0.04 -11.82 1.57
C GLN A 95 1.25 -12.16 0.80
N GLN A 96 1.15 -12.99 -0.22
CA GLN A 96 2.29 -13.27 -1.11
C GLN A 96 2.73 -12.01 -1.88
N ALA A 97 1.79 -11.23 -2.41
CA ALA A 97 2.12 -10.01 -3.16
C ALA A 97 2.83 -8.95 -2.29
N ILE A 98 2.51 -8.87 -0.98
CA ILE A 98 3.22 -7.99 -0.03
C ILE A 98 4.69 -8.35 0.10
N THR A 99 5.05 -9.64 0.02
CA THR A 99 6.47 -10.08 0.15
C THR A 99 7.35 -9.52 -0.95
N ALA A 100 6.79 -9.25 -2.13
CA ALA A 100 7.47 -8.57 -3.23
C ALA A 100 7.69 -7.05 -2.99
N LYS A 101 7.28 -6.49 -1.84
CA LYS A 101 7.47 -5.08 -1.45
C LYS A 101 7.09 -4.07 -2.56
N PRO A 102 5.88 -4.15 -3.16
CA PRO A 102 5.47 -3.19 -4.18
C PRO A 102 5.31 -1.79 -3.58
N TYR A 103 5.40 -0.76 -4.42
CA TYR A 103 5.17 0.62 -3.98
C TYR A 103 3.71 0.93 -3.67
N ALA A 104 2.77 0.26 -4.34
CA ALA A 104 1.34 0.38 -4.10
C ALA A 104 0.54 -0.80 -4.67
N PHE A 105 -0.74 -0.85 -4.28
CA PHE A 105 -1.76 -1.72 -4.86
C PHE A 105 -2.92 -0.89 -5.39
N ILE A 106 -3.49 -1.29 -6.54
CA ILE A 106 -4.70 -0.69 -7.13
C ILE A 106 -5.71 -1.80 -7.35
N SER A 107 -6.84 -1.76 -6.65
CA SER A 107 -7.91 -2.75 -6.79
C SER A 107 -8.75 -2.50 -8.05
N LYS A 108 -8.96 -3.52 -8.84
CA LYS A 108 -9.90 -3.55 -9.99
C LYS A 108 -11.34 -3.83 -9.49
N PRO A 109 -12.38 -3.16 -10.00
CA PRO A 109 -12.33 -2.04 -10.93
C PRO A 109 -11.91 -0.74 -10.23
N PHE A 110 -11.08 0.07 -10.88
CA PHE A 110 -10.60 1.33 -10.33
C PHE A 110 -11.13 2.54 -11.09
N GLN A 111 -11.22 3.66 -10.38
CA GLN A 111 -11.52 4.95 -10.99
C GLN A 111 -10.24 5.55 -11.59
N LYS A 112 -10.39 6.28 -12.72
CA LYS A 112 -9.27 6.97 -13.41
C LYS A 112 -8.47 7.88 -12.47
N SER A 113 -9.17 8.62 -11.61
CA SER A 113 -8.55 9.50 -10.62
C SER A 113 -7.71 8.75 -9.57
N ASN A 114 -8.08 7.51 -9.21
CA ASN A 114 -7.32 6.69 -8.29
C ASN A 114 -6.02 6.18 -8.95
N LEU A 115 -6.12 5.70 -10.19
CA LEU A 115 -4.96 5.27 -10.98
C LEU A 115 -3.95 6.41 -11.13
N GLU A 116 -4.39 7.59 -11.61
CA GLU A 116 -3.54 8.76 -11.80
C GLU A 116 -2.84 9.17 -10.50
N ARG A 117 -3.62 9.29 -9.42
CA ARG A 117 -3.11 9.71 -8.12
C ARG A 117 -2.06 8.75 -7.57
N THR A 118 -2.32 7.44 -7.64
CA THR A 118 -1.40 6.42 -7.13
C THR A 118 -0.08 6.45 -7.90
N ILE A 119 -0.12 6.48 -9.23
CA ILE A 119 1.08 6.57 -10.06
C ILE A 119 1.87 7.85 -9.76
N LYS A 120 1.19 9.00 -9.69
CA LYS A 120 1.84 10.29 -9.44
C LYS A 120 2.54 10.34 -8.09
N LEU A 121 1.92 9.78 -7.04
CA LEU A 121 2.51 9.71 -5.70
C LEU A 121 3.69 8.74 -5.67
N THR A 122 3.57 7.58 -6.33
CA THR A 122 4.65 6.59 -6.43
C THR A 122 5.87 7.17 -7.15
N LEU A 123 5.70 7.79 -8.32
CA LEU A 123 6.80 8.40 -9.07
C LEU A 123 7.47 9.54 -8.28
N ARG A 124 6.69 10.33 -7.55
CA ARG A 124 7.26 11.37 -6.68
C ARG A 124 8.10 10.79 -5.55
N ARG A 125 7.65 9.71 -4.94
CA ARG A 125 8.40 9.00 -3.89
C ARG A 125 9.71 8.45 -4.44
N ILE A 126 9.68 7.80 -5.60
CA ILE A 126 10.88 7.28 -6.28
C ILE A 126 11.89 8.41 -6.57
N ALA A 127 11.43 9.56 -7.08
CA ALA A 127 12.29 10.69 -7.37
C ALA A 127 13.01 11.22 -6.11
N VAL A 128 12.30 11.31 -4.98
CA VAL A 128 12.89 11.70 -3.69
C VAL A 128 13.91 10.68 -3.19
N GLU A 129 13.63 9.39 -3.33
CA GLU A 129 14.54 8.30 -2.94
C GLU A 129 15.82 8.27 -3.81
N GLN A 130 15.76 8.69 -5.07
CA GLN A 130 16.91 8.77 -6.00
C GLN A 130 17.77 10.03 -5.83
N GLU A 131 17.18 11.14 -5.40
CA GLU A 131 17.91 12.40 -5.18
C GLU A 131 18.78 12.38 -3.90
N SER A 132 18.71 11.33 -3.08
CA SER A 132 19.50 11.16 -1.86
C SER A 132 20.29 9.85 -1.82
N PRO A 133 21.39 9.70 -2.61
CA PRO A 133 22.18 8.46 -2.62
C PRO A 133 23.29 8.45 -1.57
N SER A 134 23.09 8.93 -0.39
CA SER A 134 23.94 8.64 0.79
C SER A 134 23.52 9.45 1.99
N ILE A 135 22.67 8.92 2.82
CA ILE A 135 22.66 9.28 4.24
C ILE A 135 22.27 8.02 5.04
N ASN A 136 23.29 7.29 5.46
CA ASN A 136 23.18 6.34 6.58
C ASN A 136 23.12 7.08 7.94
N GLU A 137 22.81 8.38 7.96
CA GLU A 137 22.79 9.20 9.18
C GLU A 137 21.65 10.23 9.25
N VAL A 138 20.50 9.98 8.61
CA VAL A 138 19.33 10.85 8.84
C VAL A 138 18.10 9.98 9.14
N THR A 139 18.21 9.19 10.20
CA THR A 139 17.06 8.52 10.82
C THR A 139 16.10 9.49 11.51
N ASP A 140 16.49 10.74 11.75
CA ASP A 140 15.66 11.70 12.49
C ASP A 140 14.76 12.59 11.63
N HIS A 141 15.06 12.81 10.34
CA HIS A 141 14.23 13.70 9.50
C HIS A 141 13.19 12.98 8.63
N VAL A 142 13.33 11.68 8.34
CA VAL A 142 12.32 10.87 7.66
C VAL A 142 11.18 10.50 8.63
N SER A 143 11.43 10.45 9.93
CA SER A 143 10.42 10.32 10.98
C SER A 143 9.44 11.48 11.01
N ALA A 144 9.83 12.68 10.59
CA ALA A 144 8.97 13.86 10.65
C ALA A 144 7.84 13.89 9.61
N MET A 145 7.93 13.13 8.52
CA MET A 145 6.85 13.03 7.52
C MET A 145 5.92 11.82 7.71
N ASN A 146 6.35 10.82 8.48
CA ASN A 146 5.58 9.59 8.77
C ASN A 146 4.77 9.68 10.07
N ASP A 147 4.59 10.87 10.64
CA ASP A 147 3.87 11.07 11.90
C ASP A 147 2.39 11.39 11.73
N ARG A 148 1.89 11.50 10.48
CA ARG A 148 0.55 11.99 10.19
C ARG A 148 -0.11 11.32 8.99
N LEU A 149 -1.45 11.28 9.02
CA LEU A 149 -2.30 10.98 7.87
C LEU A 149 -3.08 12.23 7.47
N PHE A 150 -3.36 12.38 6.18
CA PHE A 150 -4.33 13.34 5.69
C PHE A 150 -5.63 12.64 5.33
N ILE A 151 -6.68 12.93 6.07
CA ILE A 151 -7.99 12.30 5.98
C ILE A 151 -8.96 13.29 5.33
N ARG A 152 -9.71 12.84 4.30
CA ARG A 152 -10.78 13.64 3.73
C ARG A 152 -11.98 13.63 4.68
N HIS A 153 -12.31 14.80 5.24
CA HIS A 153 -13.43 14.98 6.13
C HIS A 153 -14.18 16.28 5.78
N LYS A 154 -15.50 16.20 5.56
CA LYS A 154 -16.36 17.37 5.20
C LYS A 154 -15.80 18.23 4.07
N GLY A 155 -15.29 17.59 3.01
CA GLY A 155 -14.76 18.29 1.82
C GLY A 155 -13.34 18.84 1.96
N GLN A 156 -12.70 18.72 3.11
CA GLN A 156 -11.34 19.16 3.38
C GLN A 156 -10.39 17.99 3.67
N MET A 157 -9.09 18.22 3.47
CA MET A 157 -8.04 17.30 3.91
C MET A 157 -7.58 17.70 5.30
N VAL A 158 -7.96 16.90 6.30
CA VAL A 158 -7.63 17.14 7.72
C VAL A 158 -6.38 16.35 8.07
N LYS A 159 -5.39 17.04 8.65
CA LYS A 159 -4.20 16.41 9.21
C LYS A 159 -4.55 15.71 10.53
N VAL A 160 -4.25 14.42 10.64
CA VAL A 160 -4.38 13.61 11.85
C VAL A 160 -3.02 13.05 12.20
N LEU A 161 -2.52 13.32 13.39
CA LEU A 161 -1.26 12.77 13.86
C LEU A 161 -1.43 11.29 14.19
N LEU A 162 -0.47 10.45 13.82
CA LEU A 162 -0.51 9.01 14.14
C LEU A 162 -0.54 8.76 15.64
N SER A 163 0.11 9.63 16.43
CA SER A 163 0.08 9.58 17.89
C SER A 163 -1.30 9.85 18.50
N GLU A 164 -2.19 10.54 17.78
CA GLU A 164 -3.57 10.79 18.21
C GLU A 164 -4.52 9.65 17.86
N ILE A 165 -4.12 8.76 16.94
CA ILE A 165 -4.95 7.61 16.53
C ILE A 165 -4.91 6.55 17.63
N LEU A 166 -6.09 6.18 18.11
CA LEU A 166 -6.30 5.12 19.09
C LEU A 166 -6.40 3.75 18.40
N TYR A 167 -7.34 3.65 17.49
CA TYR A 167 -7.57 2.45 16.67
C TYR A 167 -8.38 2.81 15.44
N VAL A 168 -8.34 1.92 14.45
CA VAL A 168 -9.19 1.97 13.26
C VAL A 168 -10.14 0.78 13.28
N GLU A 169 -11.41 1.06 13.08
CA GLU A 169 -12.50 0.07 13.05
C GLU A 169 -13.10 0.02 11.66
N ALA A 170 -13.28 -1.19 11.11
CA ALA A 170 -14.03 -1.41 9.88
C ALA A 170 -15.50 -1.67 10.20
N ASP A 171 -16.39 -0.92 9.54
CA ASP A 171 -17.83 -1.15 9.53
C ASP A 171 -18.31 -1.24 8.07
N ARG A 172 -18.54 -2.46 7.60
CA ARG A 172 -18.95 -2.75 6.21
C ARG A 172 -17.97 -2.16 5.18
N ASN A 173 -18.41 -1.13 4.43
CA ASN A 173 -17.62 -0.47 3.39
C ASN A 173 -16.89 0.80 3.88
N TYR A 174 -16.89 1.04 5.18
CA TYR A 174 -16.31 2.23 5.80
C TYR A 174 -15.27 1.85 6.83
N CYS A 175 -14.30 2.74 7.04
CA CYS A 175 -13.43 2.68 8.19
C CYS A 175 -13.63 3.90 9.07
N LYS A 176 -13.66 3.68 10.38
CA LYS A 176 -13.73 4.72 11.39
C LYS A 176 -12.36 4.84 12.05
N VAL A 177 -11.66 5.93 11.79
CA VAL A 177 -10.40 6.26 12.48
C VAL A 177 -10.76 6.97 13.77
N ASN A 178 -10.59 6.28 14.90
CA ASN A 178 -10.87 6.81 16.22
C ASN A 178 -9.61 7.48 16.77
N THR A 179 -9.73 8.76 17.13
CA THR A 179 -8.66 9.55 17.74
C THR A 179 -9.05 10.01 19.13
N GLU A 180 -8.12 10.58 19.87
CA GLU A 180 -8.38 11.14 21.20
C GLU A 180 -9.43 12.26 21.19
N LYS A 181 -9.57 12.99 20.06
CA LYS A 181 -10.46 14.14 19.94
C LYS A 181 -11.80 13.82 19.30
N GLN A 182 -11.78 13.05 18.21
CA GLN A 182 -12.97 12.71 17.43
C GLN A 182 -12.73 11.49 16.54
N ALA A 183 -13.79 11.00 15.92
CA ALA A 183 -13.71 9.93 14.95
C ALA A 183 -13.92 10.45 13.53
N TYR A 184 -13.16 9.88 12.58
CA TYR A 184 -13.28 10.19 11.15
C TYR A 184 -13.81 8.97 10.40
N LEU A 185 -14.87 9.16 9.64
CA LEU A 185 -15.46 8.11 8.82
C LEU A 185 -14.89 8.21 7.39
N LEU A 186 -14.34 7.12 6.89
CA LEU A 186 -13.68 7.03 5.59
C LEU A 186 -14.34 5.94 4.75
N SER A 187 -14.68 6.25 3.50
CA SER A 187 -15.22 5.28 2.54
C SER A 187 -14.09 4.51 1.85
N VAL A 188 -13.25 3.83 2.64
CA VAL A 188 -12.13 3.02 2.17
C VAL A 188 -12.03 1.73 2.98
N PRO A 189 -11.57 0.63 2.41
CA PRO A 189 -11.32 -0.63 3.13
C PRO A 189 -10.27 -0.45 4.24
N LEU A 190 -10.40 -1.24 5.33
CA LEU A 190 -9.44 -1.21 6.44
C LEU A 190 -8.01 -1.47 5.98
N LEU A 191 -7.83 -2.36 5.02
CA LEU A 191 -6.53 -2.71 4.45
C LEU A 191 -5.80 -1.49 3.86
N ASN A 192 -6.54 -0.57 3.22
CA ASN A 192 -5.96 0.65 2.64
C ASN A 192 -5.47 1.62 3.72
N ILE A 193 -6.11 1.63 4.89
CA ILE A 193 -5.63 2.41 6.04
C ILE A 193 -4.45 1.71 6.69
N GLU A 194 -4.56 0.40 6.91
CA GLU A 194 -3.51 -0.44 7.50
C GLU A 194 -2.17 -0.29 6.76
N SER A 195 -2.19 -0.32 5.42
CA SER A 195 -0.98 -0.15 4.60
C SER A 195 -0.30 1.23 4.69
N GLN A 196 -1.01 2.24 5.22
CA GLN A 196 -0.49 3.58 5.44
C GLN A 196 -0.04 3.82 6.88
N LEU A 197 -0.30 2.87 7.76
CA LEU A 197 0.10 2.94 9.17
C LEU A 197 1.44 2.24 9.38
N PRO A 198 2.38 2.84 10.13
CA PRO A 198 3.67 2.21 10.40
C PRO A 198 3.49 0.93 11.23
N PRO A 199 4.02 -0.21 10.74
CA PRO A 199 3.81 -1.52 11.38
C PRO A 199 4.50 -1.66 12.73
N ASP A 200 5.46 -0.81 13.07
CA ASP A 200 6.11 -0.74 14.39
C ASP A 200 5.19 -0.14 15.47
N LYS A 201 4.23 0.70 15.06
CA LYS A 201 3.30 1.40 15.96
C LYS A 201 1.89 0.82 15.93
N PHE A 202 1.49 0.21 14.84
CA PHE A 202 0.15 -0.31 14.64
C PHE A 202 0.15 -1.82 14.38
N ILE A 203 -0.90 -2.49 14.86
CA ILE A 203 -1.08 -3.94 14.65
C ILE A 203 -2.55 -4.25 14.34
N ARG A 204 -2.76 -5.15 13.39
CA ARG A 204 -4.08 -5.70 13.14
C ARG A 204 -4.40 -6.80 14.16
N VAL A 205 -5.36 -6.55 15.03
CA VAL A 205 -5.76 -7.48 16.10
C VAL A 205 -7.01 -8.29 15.76
N HIS A 206 -7.80 -7.82 14.79
CA HIS A 206 -9.04 -8.47 14.36
C HIS A 206 -9.30 -8.18 12.87
N ARG A 207 -10.14 -8.98 12.21
CA ARG A 207 -10.56 -8.70 10.81
C ARG A 207 -11.11 -7.28 10.61
N SER A 208 -11.64 -6.68 11.67
CA SER A 208 -12.23 -5.34 11.65
C SER A 208 -11.47 -4.30 12.47
N TYR A 209 -10.31 -4.62 13.06
CA TYR A 209 -9.60 -3.67 13.93
C TYR A 209 -8.09 -3.66 13.71
N VAL A 210 -7.56 -2.43 13.57
CA VAL A 210 -6.12 -2.11 13.66
C VAL A 210 -5.94 -1.17 14.84
N VAL A 211 -5.02 -1.45 15.76
CA VAL A 211 -4.83 -0.68 16.99
C VAL A 211 -3.44 -0.05 17.05
N ASN A 212 -3.34 1.08 17.72
CA ASN A 212 -2.08 1.71 18.08
C ASN A 212 -1.53 1.03 19.34
N LEU A 213 -0.39 0.37 19.21
CA LEU A 213 0.28 -0.34 20.32
C LEU A 213 0.57 0.57 21.53
N GLN A 214 0.86 1.84 21.28
CA GLN A 214 1.17 2.82 22.34
C GLN A 214 -0.06 3.33 23.10
N LYS A 215 -1.27 3.00 22.63
CA LYS A 215 -2.54 3.45 23.21
C LYS A 215 -3.32 2.32 23.89
N ILE A 216 -2.71 1.17 24.04
CA ILE A 216 -3.30 0.02 24.74
C ILE A 216 -3.11 0.23 26.24
N ASP A 217 -4.22 0.31 26.98
CA ASP A 217 -4.20 0.49 28.43
C ASP A 217 -4.14 -0.87 29.15
N ALA A 218 -4.85 -1.87 28.62
CA ALA A 218 -4.90 -3.20 29.23
C ALA A 218 -5.23 -4.29 28.19
N VAL A 219 -4.85 -5.52 28.54
CA VAL A 219 -5.21 -6.75 27.83
C VAL A 219 -6.01 -7.63 28.77
N SER A 220 -7.11 -8.21 28.31
CA SER A 220 -7.88 -9.15 29.14
C SER A 220 -7.05 -10.39 29.49
N GLU A 221 -7.30 -11.00 30.64
CA GLU A 221 -6.58 -12.18 31.15
C GLU A 221 -6.49 -13.33 30.13
N TYR A 222 -7.57 -13.57 29.40
CA TYR A 222 -7.64 -14.60 28.36
C TYR A 222 -7.25 -14.10 26.95
N HIS A 223 -6.73 -12.87 26.83
CA HIS A 223 -6.34 -12.25 25.57
C HIS A 223 -7.48 -12.24 24.51
N GLU A 224 -8.69 -11.95 24.94
CA GLU A 224 -9.86 -11.90 24.05
C GLU A 224 -10.15 -10.49 23.55
N PHE A 225 -9.75 -9.49 24.32
CA PHE A 225 -9.89 -8.08 23.95
C PHE A 225 -8.78 -7.21 24.54
N LEU A 226 -8.56 -6.08 23.89
CA LEU A 226 -7.74 -4.96 24.37
C LEU A 226 -8.65 -3.89 24.92
N THR A 227 -8.20 -3.16 25.94
CA THR A 227 -8.84 -1.93 26.40
C THR A 227 -8.01 -0.74 25.91
N ILE A 228 -8.67 0.19 25.23
CA ILE A 228 -8.08 1.44 24.75
C ILE A 228 -9.01 2.56 25.19
N GLN A 229 -8.60 3.36 26.15
CA GLN A 229 -9.46 4.24 26.91
C GLN A 229 -10.65 3.45 27.51
N SER A 230 -11.89 3.80 27.16
CA SER A 230 -13.08 3.07 27.63
C SER A 230 -13.59 2.02 26.63
N ASN A 231 -12.86 1.79 25.53
CA ASN A 231 -13.33 0.92 24.44
C ASN A 231 -12.69 -0.46 24.53
N ARG A 232 -13.50 -1.51 24.32
CA ARG A 232 -13.05 -2.88 24.19
C ARG A 232 -12.88 -3.24 22.72
N VAL A 233 -11.67 -3.60 22.31
CA VAL A 233 -11.34 -4.01 20.96
C VAL A 233 -11.05 -5.51 20.95
N PRO A 234 -11.80 -6.33 20.20
CA PRO A 234 -11.64 -7.78 20.20
C PRO A 234 -10.31 -8.20 19.53
N ILE A 235 -9.72 -9.28 20.05
CA ILE A 235 -8.55 -9.94 19.48
C ILE A 235 -9.00 -11.23 18.79
N ALA A 236 -8.67 -11.40 17.51
CA ALA A 236 -8.95 -12.64 16.80
C ALA A 236 -8.01 -13.77 17.28
N ARG A 237 -8.50 -15.01 17.31
CA ARG A 237 -7.71 -16.18 17.77
C ARG A 237 -6.37 -16.30 17.05
N ARG A 238 -6.35 -16.07 15.74
CA ARG A 238 -5.16 -16.16 14.88
C ARG A 238 -4.12 -15.07 15.14
N THR A 239 -4.49 -13.93 15.73
CA THR A 239 -3.59 -12.79 15.97
C THR A 239 -3.10 -12.71 17.43
N LYS A 240 -3.60 -13.58 18.33
CA LYS A 240 -3.26 -13.55 19.76
C LYS A 240 -1.75 -13.62 20.01
N GLU A 241 -1.09 -14.60 19.42
CA GLU A 241 0.35 -14.85 19.63
C GLU A 241 1.19 -13.64 19.19
N GLU A 242 0.86 -13.05 18.05
CA GLU A 242 1.54 -11.86 17.55
C GLU A 242 1.33 -10.65 18.46
N VAL A 243 0.11 -10.43 18.93
CA VAL A 243 -0.24 -9.35 19.87
C VAL A 243 0.55 -9.50 21.17
N ILE A 244 0.57 -10.70 21.77
CA ILE A 244 1.32 -11.00 23.00
C ILE A 244 2.81 -10.72 22.81
N LYS A 245 3.38 -11.20 21.70
CA LYS A 245 4.80 -11.00 21.37
C LYS A 245 5.15 -9.52 21.23
N ARG A 246 4.28 -8.75 20.58
CA ARG A 246 4.48 -7.31 20.34
C ARG A 246 4.35 -6.47 21.63
N LEU A 247 3.50 -6.86 22.55
CA LEU A 247 3.27 -6.17 23.82
C LEU A 247 4.31 -6.51 24.89
N LYS A 248 5.22 -7.46 24.64
CA LYS A 248 6.25 -7.91 25.62
C LYS A 248 5.63 -8.24 26.98
N MET A 249 4.51 -8.98 26.98
CA MET A 249 3.83 -9.36 28.21
C MET A 249 4.71 -10.31 29.03
N ILE A 250 4.74 -10.06 30.34
CA ILE A 250 5.52 -10.83 31.34
C ILE A 250 4.61 -11.87 32.00
#